data_a4ce25e1726f23adb9aac641ebc01bbf
#
_entry.id   a4ce25e1726f23adb9aac641ebc01bbf
#
_cell.length_a   1.000
_cell.length_b   1.000
_cell.length_c   1.000
_cell.angle_alpha   90.00
_cell.angle_beta   90.00
_cell.angle_gamma   90.00
#
_symmetry.space_group_name_H-M   'P 1'
#
loop_
_entity.id
_entity.type
_entity.pdbx_description
1 polymer ?
#
loop_
_entity_poly.entity_id
_entity_poly.type
_entity_poly.pdbx_seq_one_letter_code
_entity_poly.pdbx_strand_id
1 'polypeptide(L)' 'MDEVIEILQDIKDDVDYETCTTLIDDHIFESLHILQLISALNDTFDISIPASEIIPENFNSAKALWEMVQRLQAE' A
#
# COMPACT_ATOMS: atom_id res chain seq x y z
N MET A 1 1.86 -3.84 -10.87
CA MET A 1 0.81 -3.34 -9.99
C MET A 1 -0.16 -4.43 -9.53
N ASP A 2 -0.29 -5.50 -10.27
CA ASP A 2 -1.19 -6.60 -9.91
C ASP A 2 -0.88 -7.20 -8.54
N GLU A 3 0.39 -7.35 -8.21
CA GLU A 3 0.81 -7.90 -6.92
C GLU A 3 0.41 -6.99 -5.76
N VAL A 4 0.48 -5.68 -5.95
CA VAL A 4 0.04 -4.72 -4.93
C VAL A 4 -1.46 -4.87 -4.68
N ILE A 5 -2.23 -4.97 -5.74
CA ILE A 5 -3.68 -5.13 -5.63
C ILE A 5 -4.03 -6.46 -4.95
N GLU A 6 -3.33 -7.53 -5.27
CA GLU A 6 -3.53 -8.83 -4.61
C GLU A 6 -3.28 -8.74 -3.11
N ILE A 7 -2.21 -8.07 -2.71
CA ILE A 7 -1.90 -7.87 -1.31
C ILE A 7 -3.01 -7.08 -0.61
N LEU A 8 -3.47 -6.00 -1.25
CA LEU A 8 -4.55 -5.19 -0.71
C LEU A 8 -5.84 -5.98 -0.55
N GLN A 9 -6.17 -6.81 -1.54
CA GLN A 9 -7.37 -7.64 -1.49
C GLN A 9 -7.30 -8.70 -0.40
N ASP A 10 -6.12 -9.23 -0.13
CA ASP A 10 -5.92 -10.17 0.98
C ASP A 10 -6.16 -9.53 2.33
N ILE A 11 -5.86 -8.24 2.46
CA ILE A 11 -6.06 -7.51 3.71
C ILE A 11 -7.51 -7.05 3.85
N LYS A 12 -8.09 -6.51 2.78
CA LYS A 12 -9.46 -6.01 2.78
C LYS A 12 -10.02 -6.14 1.37
N ASP A 13 -10.96 -7.06 1.17
CA ASP A 13 -11.40 -7.47 -0.16
C ASP A 13 -12.66 -6.77 -0.66
N ASP A 14 -13.22 -5.83 0.10
CA ASP A 14 -14.46 -5.14 -0.25
C ASP A 14 -14.23 -3.74 -0.84
N VAL A 15 -13.03 -3.48 -1.34
CA VAL A 15 -12.64 -2.19 -1.92
C VAL A 15 -12.24 -2.38 -3.38
N ASP A 16 -12.66 -1.45 -4.23
CA ASP A 16 -12.22 -1.41 -5.63
C ASP A 16 -10.92 -0.61 -5.72
N TYR A 17 -9.80 -1.32 -5.65
CA TYR A 17 -8.48 -0.71 -5.61
C TYR A 17 -8.04 -0.08 -6.92
N GLU A 18 -8.70 -0.43 -8.03
CA GLU A 18 -8.39 0.16 -9.34
C GLU A 18 -8.89 1.60 -9.44
N THR A 19 -9.93 1.94 -8.71
CA THR A 19 -10.55 3.28 -8.76
C THR A 19 -10.43 4.08 -7.49
N CYS A 20 -10.21 3.44 -6.35
CA CYS A 20 -10.15 4.13 -5.06
C CYS A 20 -8.82 4.86 -4.87
N THR A 21 -8.90 6.15 -4.58
CA THR A 21 -7.71 6.99 -4.35
C THR A 21 -7.71 7.65 -2.96
N THR A 22 -8.58 7.18 -2.07
CA THR A 22 -8.76 7.79 -0.74
C THR A 22 -8.74 6.74 0.37
N LEU A 23 -7.90 5.70 0.22
CA LEU A 23 -7.82 4.62 1.19
C LEU A 23 -7.56 5.13 2.60
N ILE A 24 -6.72 6.14 2.73
CA ILE A 24 -6.37 6.73 4.02
C ILE A 24 -7.31 7.89 4.36
N ASP A 25 -7.57 8.78 3.39
CA ASP A 25 -8.36 9.98 3.62
C ASP A 25 -9.79 9.66 4.02
N ASP A 26 -10.36 8.57 3.48
CA ASP A 26 -11.73 8.14 3.83
C ASP A 26 -11.74 7.09 4.95
N HIS A 27 -10.61 6.86 5.59
CA HIS A 27 -10.46 5.90 6.69
C HIS A 27 -10.86 4.47 6.30
N ILE A 28 -10.68 4.11 5.04
CA ILE A 28 -10.91 2.74 4.55
C ILE A 28 -9.87 1.81 5.16
N PHE A 29 -8.61 2.24 5.19
CA PHE A 29 -7.54 1.54 5.88
C PHE A 29 -7.24 2.21 7.21
N GLU A 30 -7.25 1.42 8.27
CA GLU A 30 -6.88 1.85 9.61
C GLU A 30 -5.43 1.44 9.92
N SER A 31 -4.92 1.83 11.09
CA SER A 31 -3.54 1.56 11.48
C SER A 31 -3.17 0.08 11.37
N LEU A 32 -4.05 -0.81 11.77
CA LEU A 32 -3.80 -2.25 11.68
C LEU A 32 -3.63 -2.71 10.24
N HIS A 33 -4.49 -2.22 9.35
CA HIS A 33 -4.39 -2.54 7.93
C HIS A 33 -3.08 -2.04 7.33
N ILE A 34 -2.66 -0.85 7.71
CA ILE A 34 -1.41 -0.26 7.24
C ILE A 34 -0.22 -1.09 7.69
N LEU A 35 -0.20 -1.54 8.94
CA LEU A 35 0.87 -2.40 9.45
C LEU A 35 0.94 -3.72 8.70
N GLN A 36 -0.20 -4.34 8.43
CA GLN A 36 -0.26 -5.58 7.65
C GLN A 36 0.24 -5.35 6.24
N LEU A 37 -0.14 -4.23 5.64
CA LEU A 37 0.27 -3.87 4.28
C LEU A 37 1.78 -3.67 4.19
N ILE A 38 2.36 -2.94 5.14
CA ILE A 38 3.80 -2.68 5.18
C ILE A 38 4.57 -4.00 5.27
N SER A 39 4.14 -4.88 6.16
CA SER A 39 4.79 -6.19 6.31
C SER A 39 4.73 -7.01 5.02
N ALA A 40 3.56 -7.05 4.39
CA ALA A 40 3.37 -7.80 3.15
C ALA A 40 4.20 -7.23 2.01
N LEU A 41 4.25 -5.90 1.89
CA LEU A 41 5.05 -5.25 0.83
C LEU A 41 6.54 -5.49 1.03
N ASN A 42 7.02 -5.38 2.27
CA ASN A 42 8.42 -5.64 2.57
C ASN A 42 8.82 -7.07 2.19
N ASP A 43 7.98 -8.05 2.52
CA ASP A 43 8.23 -9.44 2.20
C ASP A 43 8.15 -9.73 0.71
N THR A 44 7.12 -9.22 0.06
CA THR A 44 6.85 -9.55 -1.34
C THR A 44 7.87 -8.93 -2.28
N PHE A 45 8.27 -7.69 -2.02
CA PHE A 45 9.16 -6.92 -2.90
C PHE A 45 10.59 -6.82 -2.38
N ASP A 46 10.87 -7.43 -1.22
CA ASP A 46 12.19 -7.39 -0.58
C ASP A 46 12.68 -5.95 -0.41
N ILE A 47 11.82 -5.12 0.16
CA ILE A 47 12.11 -3.72 0.44
C ILE A 47 11.94 -3.45 1.93
N SER A 48 12.39 -2.26 2.36
CA SER A 48 12.19 -1.79 3.71
C SER A 48 11.56 -0.40 3.65
N ILE A 49 10.29 -0.29 4.01
CA ILE A 49 9.57 0.99 3.95
C ILE A 49 9.94 1.81 5.17
N PRO A 50 10.64 2.95 4.99
CA PRO A 50 10.99 3.81 6.14
C PRO A 50 9.77 4.58 6.62
N ALA A 51 9.82 5.02 7.88
CA ALA A 51 8.72 5.77 8.48
C ALA A 51 8.40 7.05 7.71
N SER A 52 9.41 7.65 7.08
CA SER A 52 9.21 8.88 6.30
C SER A 52 8.34 8.68 5.06
N GLU A 53 8.18 7.44 4.59
CA GLU A 53 7.32 7.12 3.45
C GLU A 53 5.89 6.77 3.87
N ILE A 54 5.65 6.62 5.16
CA ILE A 54 4.32 6.25 5.67
C ILE A 54 3.49 7.52 5.83
N ILE A 55 3.05 8.05 4.69
CA ILE A 55 2.26 9.27 4.60
C ILE A 55 1.03 8.98 3.72
N PRO A 56 -0.08 9.73 3.92
CA PRO A 56 -1.31 9.46 3.17
C PRO A 56 -1.12 9.46 1.66
N GLU A 57 -0.31 10.36 1.12
CA GLU A 57 -0.10 10.45 -0.33
C GLU A 57 0.42 9.14 -0.92
N ASN A 58 1.19 8.37 -0.15
CA ASN A 58 1.77 7.11 -0.63
C ASN A 58 0.83 5.92 -0.45
N PHE A 59 -0.18 6.05 0.40
CA PHE A 59 -1.03 4.93 0.80
C PHE A 59 -2.49 5.08 0.39
N ASN A 60 -2.84 6.19 -0.27
CA ASN A 60 -4.24 6.46 -0.65
C ASN A 60 -4.74 5.62 -1.83
N SER A 61 -3.84 5.05 -2.62
CA SER A 61 -4.27 4.27 -3.79
C SER A 61 -3.26 3.16 -4.09
N ALA A 62 -3.71 2.15 -4.82
CA ALA A 62 -2.83 1.08 -5.28
C ALA A 62 -1.72 1.64 -6.17
N LYS A 63 -2.04 2.63 -7.01
CA LYS A 63 -1.05 3.27 -7.87
C LYS A 63 0.02 3.97 -7.06
N ALA A 64 -0.36 4.72 -6.04
CA ALA A 64 0.59 5.42 -5.18
C ALA A 64 1.50 4.43 -4.45
N LEU A 65 0.94 3.34 -3.96
CA LEU A 65 1.71 2.27 -3.32
C LEU A 65 2.71 1.66 -4.29
N TRP A 66 2.27 1.38 -5.50
CA TRP A 66 3.14 0.79 -6.53
C TRP A 66 4.29 1.73 -6.89
N GLU A 67 4.01 3.02 -7.03
CA GLU A 67 5.06 4.00 -7.30
C GLU A 67 6.07 4.08 -6.16
N MET A 68 5.60 4.01 -4.92
CA MET A 68 6.48 3.98 -3.76
C MET A 68 7.36 2.73 -3.76
N VAL A 69 6.77 1.57 -4.03
CA VAL A 69 7.51 0.31 -4.10
C VAL A 69 8.61 0.38 -5.15
N GLN A 70 8.29 0.88 -6.34
CA GLN A 70 9.27 1.00 -7.42
C GLN A 70 10.42 1.92 -7.02
N ARG A 71 10.13 3.03 -6.38
CA ARG A 71 11.16 3.96 -5.88
C ARG A 71 12.09 3.26 -4.89
N LEU A 72 11.53 2.54 -3.95
CA LEU A 72 12.31 1.86 -2.93
C LEU A 72 13.13 0.70 -3.50
N GLN A 73 12.62 0.02 -4.51
CA GLN A 73 13.39 -1.03 -5.19
C GLN A 73 14.59 -0.47 -5.96
N ALA A 74 14.49 0.76 -6.40
CA ALA A 74 15.56 1.41 -7.17
C ALA A 74 16.69 1.98 -6.28
N GLU A 75 16.44 2.10 -4.99
CA GLU A 75 17.44 2.64 -4.05
C GLU A 75 18.55 1.65 -3.69
#